data_8b52849dc26c1db31232e923061c91f4
#
_entry.id   8b52849dc26c1db31232e923061c91f4
#
_cell.length_a   1.000
_cell.length_b   1.000
_cell.length_c   1.000
_cell.angle_alpha   90.00
_cell.angle_beta   90.00
_cell.angle_gamma   90.00
#
_symmetry.space_group_name_H-M   'P 1'
#
loop_
_entity.id
_entity.type
_entity.pdbx_description
1 polymer ?
#
loop_
_entity_poly.entity_id
_entity_poly.type
_entity_poly.pdbx_seq_one_letter_code
_entity_poly.pdbx_strand_id
1 'polypeptide(L)'
;MVNNGDQMPDAPAGRTFNSYNQPSVNVNGLVVIRARSRGGPPFGPPTHGIYTRDMVGPDSPIVRILDRKALVPQPNNLETMFVETPSFPRIDMLSNTIATRGNHQPVWEYTVDEGHTRAGTTGIYTNPFGPLITGASKLGAVSDFGFFAVPGLDPPTMFDVFPGAPAATDADTIVFKGNYTVGGAGKTGVFYRELVNEAILSDGNSLAPAGGSSPMVLIANNTDTVIPGTVPPVIFGSTSPPSAANGHVVFAGFDNEESPTLGGIYLAPLTPYPSGGQPDLTTLVSIGGRVPGEGVNSTFNGLGEGGAFDGRYVGFWGAWGSETRTVRLYCPTEGNKDRIAYCNRNLICEDGTTTEEDKNSICDDESDPNFGIRCYQEKQLPVNQGIFVHDTVGGGTRTVAKTGARFDEFTFWNYSGKTPCVGSGGHGQEGAEEDGEPARWRSSAFVAVSGLRTAFKAVTGGAVGIYLSRQPGQDVLTVLDTRTDGPAVDPEAPAGSKLTELGLEREGLRGDWLVVNAKMGIEGGTEEDGMAGIYLTQVPK
;
A
#
# COMPACT_ATOMS: atom_id res chain seq x y z
N MET A 1 20.90 -5.28 -6.66
CA MET A 1 20.33 -3.93 -6.53
C MET A 1 19.69 -3.49 -7.82
N VAL A 2 18.83 -2.48 -7.77
CA VAL A 2 18.30 -1.75 -8.94
C VAL A 2 18.40 -0.28 -8.59
N ASN A 3 19.02 0.53 -9.44
CA ASN A 3 19.25 1.95 -9.16
C ASN A 3 18.98 2.85 -10.38
N ASN A 4 19.21 4.15 -10.22
CA ASN A 4 18.99 5.15 -11.30
C ASN A 4 19.89 4.97 -12.53
N GLY A 5 20.96 4.16 -12.46
CA GLY A 5 21.81 3.79 -13.59
C GLY A 5 21.22 2.68 -14.46
N ASP A 6 20.28 1.89 -13.91
CA ASP A 6 19.72 0.75 -14.64
C ASP A 6 18.78 1.19 -15.78
N GLN A 7 18.99 0.61 -16.96
CA GLN A 7 18.12 0.79 -18.13
C GLN A 7 16.74 0.19 -17.87
N MET A 8 15.69 0.93 -18.14
CA MET A 8 14.32 0.40 -18.07
C MET A 8 14.07 -0.63 -19.18
N PRO A 9 13.52 -1.80 -18.86
CA PRO A 9 13.15 -2.81 -19.87
C PRO A 9 12.18 -2.25 -20.92
N ASP A 10 12.41 -2.63 -22.18
CA ASP A 10 11.59 -2.25 -23.35
C ASP A 10 11.42 -0.74 -23.55
N ALA A 11 12.23 0.07 -22.90
CA ALA A 11 12.29 1.52 -23.10
C ALA A 11 13.39 1.91 -24.12
N PRO A 12 13.31 3.10 -24.73
CA PRO A 12 14.39 3.61 -25.57
C PRO A 12 15.73 3.62 -24.83
N ALA A 13 16.82 3.36 -25.56
CA ALA A 13 18.17 3.36 -24.99
C ALA A 13 18.47 4.67 -24.23
N GLY A 14 19.04 4.54 -23.04
CA GLY A 14 19.34 5.65 -22.14
C GLY A 14 18.19 6.10 -21.25
N ARG A 15 17.00 5.52 -21.37
CA ARG A 15 15.91 5.76 -20.43
C ARG A 15 16.07 4.88 -19.20
N THR A 16 16.51 5.46 -18.10
CA THR A 16 16.75 4.77 -16.83
C THR A 16 15.66 5.02 -15.80
N PHE A 17 15.71 4.28 -14.72
CA PHE A 17 14.86 4.54 -13.55
C PHE A 17 15.25 5.85 -12.86
N ASN A 18 14.30 6.44 -12.13
CA ASN A 18 14.52 7.68 -11.37
C ASN A 18 13.96 7.61 -9.96
N SER A 19 12.84 6.94 -9.75
CA SER A 19 12.21 6.86 -8.43
C SER A 19 11.52 5.53 -8.23
N TYR A 20 11.44 5.14 -6.96
CA TYR A 20 10.98 3.83 -6.52
C TYR A 20 10.00 3.97 -5.36
N ASN A 21 9.04 3.06 -5.29
CA ASN A 21 8.25 2.83 -4.09
C ASN A 21 8.81 1.64 -3.30
N GLN A 22 8.24 1.40 -2.11
CA GLN A 22 8.66 0.30 -1.25
C GLN A 22 8.49 -1.04 -1.98
N PRO A 23 9.55 -1.87 -2.05
CA PRO A 23 9.54 -3.16 -2.71
C PRO A 23 9.02 -4.28 -1.83
N SER A 24 8.62 -5.39 -2.46
CA SER A 24 8.35 -6.67 -1.78
C SER A 24 9.26 -7.76 -2.32
N VAL A 25 9.51 -8.80 -1.53
CA VAL A 25 10.41 -9.91 -1.85
C VAL A 25 9.78 -11.25 -1.45
N ASN A 26 10.05 -12.32 -2.21
CA ASN A 26 9.73 -13.69 -1.80
C ASN A 26 10.94 -14.39 -1.13
N VAL A 27 10.74 -15.60 -0.62
CA VAL A 27 11.82 -16.35 0.06
C VAL A 27 13.00 -16.72 -0.84
N ASN A 28 12.81 -16.69 -2.16
CA ASN A 28 13.84 -16.99 -3.16
C ASN A 28 14.65 -15.75 -3.57
N GLY A 29 14.28 -14.54 -3.08
CA GLY A 29 14.97 -13.29 -3.42
C GLY A 29 14.51 -12.64 -4.72
N LEU A 30 13.37 -13.09 -5.30
CA LEU A 30 12.71 -12.36 -6.37
C LEU A 30 12.03 -11.13 -5.78
N VAL A 31 12.47 -9.96 -6.24
CA VAL A 31 11.97 -8.66 -5.77
C VAL A 31 10.99 -8.10 -6.80
N VAL A 32 9.86 -7.59 -6.35
CA VAL A 32 8.91 -6.83 -7.16
C VAL A 32 8.99 -5.35 -6.80
N ILE A 33 9.00 -4.50 -7.83
CA ILE A 33 9.30 -3.07 -7.74
C ILE A 33 8.25 -2.28 -8.52
N ARG A 34 7.74 -1.22 -7.91
CA ARG A 34 7.10 -0.14 -8.65
C ARG A 34 8.11 0.96 -8.85
N ALA A 35 8.38 1.30 -10.11
CA ALA A 35 9.40 2.28 -10.46
C ALA A 35 8.94 3.19 -11.60
N ARG A 36 9.60 4.35 -11.72
CA ARG A 36 9.29 5.38 -12.68
C ARG A 36 10.57 5.98 -13.27
N SER A 37 10.54 6.34 -14.58
CA SER A 37 11.60 7.12 -15.20
C SER A 37 11.42 8.61 -14.91
N ARG A 38 12.51 9.37 -15.13
CA ARG A 38 12.43 10.83 -15.27
C ARG A 38 11.62 11.19 -16.52
N GLY A 39 10.87 12.27 -16.45
CA GLY A 39 10.22 12.89 -17.61
C GLY A 39 11.14 13.92 -18.29
N GLY A 40 10.67 14.46 -19.42
CA GLY A 40 11.37 15.50 -20.17
C GLY A 40 12.17 14.98 -21.37
N PRO A 41 12.81 15.90 -22.14
CA PRO A 41 13.62 15.52 -23.30
C PRO A 41 14.77 14.59 -22.93
N PRO A 42 15.15 13.64 -23.80
CA PRO A 42 14.55 13.34 -25.11
C PRO A 42 13.36 12.38 -25.06
N PHE A 43 12.96 11.89 -23.89
CA PHE A 43 12.03 10.75 -23.74
C PHE A 43 10.55 11.12 -23.54
N GLY A 44 10.24 12.42 -23.41
CA GLY A 44 8.86 12.87 -23.18
C GLY A 44 8.33 12.56 -21.76
N PRO A 45 7.02 12.32 -21.57
CA PRO A 45 6.44 12.08 -20.26
C PRO A 45 7.08 10.89 -19.52
N PRO A 46 7.11 10.90 -18.18
CA PRO A 46 7.66 9.78 -17.41
C PRO A 46 6.84 8.51 -17.65
N THR A 47 7.54 7.40 -17.77
CA THR A 47 6.94 6.05 -17.76
C THR A 47 7.05 5.48 -16.38
N HIS A 48 6.02 4.80 -15.92
CA HIS A 48 6.05 4.02 -14.68
C HIS A 48 5.42 2.65 -14.91
N GLY A 49 5.81 1.70 -14.08
CA GLY A 49 5.39 0.31 -14.20
C GLY A 49 5.77 -0.53 -13.00
N ILE A 50 5.49 -1.81 -13.14
CA ILE A 50 5.83 -2.87 -12.21
C ILE A 50 6.88 -3.75 -12.87
N TYR A 51 7.96 -4.00 -12.14
CA TYR A 51 9.12 -4.74 -12.60
C TYR A 51 9.53 -5.77 -11.56
N THR A 52 10.22 -6.82 -12.00
CA THR A 52 10.83 -7.81 -11.12
C THR A 52 12.30 -7.99 -11.42
N ARG A 53 13.06 -8.36 -10.41
CA ARG A 53 14.45 -8.84 -10.54
C ARG A 53 14.71 -9.93 -9.51
N ASP A 54 15.30 -11.03 -9.93
CA ASP A 54 15.97 -11.94 -9.00
C ASP A 54 17.25 -11.25 -8.53
N MET A 55 17.28 -10.82 -7.29
CA MET A 55 18.39 -10.04 -6.74
C MET A 55 19.44 -10.90 -6.02
N VAL A 56 19.25 -12.22 -5.97
CA VAL A 56 20.23 -13.19 -5.47
C VAL A 56 21.19 -13.62 -6.58
N GLY A 57 20.68 -13.75 -7.80
CA GLY A 57 21.51 -14.02 -8.99
C GLY A 57 22.32 -12.78 -9.40
N PRO A 58 23.65 -12.93 -9.67
CA PRO A 58 24.53 -11.78 -9.91
C PRO A 58 24.15 -10.95 -11.14
N ASP A 59 23.62 -11.57 -12.20
CA ASP A 59 23.35 -10.93 -13.49
C ASP A 59 21.90 -11.12 -13.99
N SER A 60 20.96 -11.29 -13.06
CA SER A 60 19.57 -11.46 -13.44
C SER A 60 18.99 -10.20 -14.06
N PRO A 61 18.29 -10.30 -15.21
CA PRO A 61 17.70 -9.15 -15.86
C PRO A 61 16.55 -8.55 -15.06
N ILE A 62 16.31 -7.26 -15.23
CA ILE A 62 15.09 -6.62 -14.80
C ILE A 62 14.00 -6.98 -15.81
N VAL A 63 12.89 -7.53 -15.34
CA VAL A 63 11.75 -7.97 -16.17
C VAL A 63 10.58 -7.03 -15.96
N ARG A 64 10.02 -6.51 -17.05
CA ARG A 64 8.78 -5.73 -17.01
C ARG A 64 7.58 -6.67 -16.85
N ILE A 65 6.76 -6.41 -15.84
CA ILE A 65 5.46 -7.07 -15.64
C ILE A 65 4.36 -6.29 -16.35
N LEU A 66 4.29 -5.00 -16.10
CA LEU A 66 3.40 -4.08 -16.82
C LEU A 66 3.93 -2.65 -16.73
N ASP A 67 3.56 -1.83 -17.69
CA ASP A 67 3.76 -0.38 -17.69
C ASP A 67 2.64 0.33 -18.46
N ARG A 68 2.74 1.64 -18.62
CA ARG A 68 1.75 2.45 -19.37
C ARG A 68 1.58 2.06 -20.86
N LYS A 69 2.44 1.22 -21.41
CA LYS A 69 2.36 0.71 -22.80
C LYS A 69 1.81 -0.71 -22.86
N ALA A 70 1.59 -1.35 -21.71
CA ALA A 70 1.00 -2.66 -21.66
C ALA A 70 -0.51 -2.57 -21.84
N LEU A 71 -1.08 -3.48 -22.64
CA LEU A 71 -2.53 -3.66 -22.72
C LEU A 71 -3.06 -4.19 -21.39
N VAL A 72 -4.21 -3.68 -20.99
CA VAL A 72 -4.95 -4.24 -19.87
C VAL A 72 -5.35 -5.67 -20.24
N PRO A 73 -5.15 -6.66 -19.37
CA PRO A 73 -5.60 -8.03 -19.62
C PRO A 73 -7.12 -8.09 -19.81
N GLN A 74 -7.56 -9.12 -20.52
CA GLN A 74 -9.00 -9.37 -20.69
C GLN A 74 -9.70 -9.55 -19.31
N PRO A 75 -10.96 -9.12 -19.20
CA PRO A 75 -11.81 -8.57 -20.26
C PRO A 75 -11.44 -7.12 -20.61
N ASN A 76 -11.17 -6.86 -21.88
CA ASN A 76 -10.80 -5.55 -22.42
C ASN A 76 -11.25 -5.45 -23.89
N ASN A 77 -12.50 -5.04 -24.15
CA ASN A 77 -13.06 -4.96 -25.51
C ASN A 77 -12.73 -3.63 -26.23
N LEU A 78 -12.05 -2.69 -25.54
CA LEU A 78 -11.69 -1.37 -26.09
C LEU A 78 -10.18 -1.25 -26.38
N GLU A 79 -9.41 -2.34 -26.22
CA GLU A 79 -7.96 -2.35 -26.41
C GLU A 79 -7.23 -1.28 -25.57
N THR A 80 -7.72 -1.04 -24.36
CA THR A 80 -7.20 -0.01 -23.46
C THR A 80 -5.86 -0.41 -22.86
N MET A 81 -4.99 0.57 -22.69
CA MET A 81 -3.70 0.43 -22.01
C MET A 81 -3.77 0.93 -20.57
N PHE A 82 -2.84 0.48 -19.74
CA PHE A 82 -2.67 1.05 -18.41
C PHE A 82 -2.30 2.53 -18.47
N VAL A 83 -2.90 3.32 -17.59
CA VAL A 83 -2.61 4.74 -17.39
C VAL A 83 -1.69 4.93 -16.19
N GLU A 84 -1.94 4.17 -15.12
CA GLU A 84 -1.22 4.28 -13.86
C GLU A 84 -1.15 2.93 -13.11
N THR A 85 -0.10 2.79 -12.29
CA THR A 85 0.06 1.73 -11.30
C THR A 85 0.13 2.36 -9.90
N PRO A 86 -1.01 2.67 -9.25
CA PRO A 86 -1.06 3.60 -8.13
C PRO A 86 -0.66 3.01 -6.78
N SER A 87 -0.43 1.70 -6.70
CA SER A 87 -0.21 0.98 -5.44
C SER A 87 1.14 0.26 -5.42
N PHE A 88 1.61 -0.10 -4.24
CA PHE A 88 2.77 -0.98 -4.08
C PHE A 88 2.43 -2.37 -4.61
N PRO A 89 3.25 -2.97 -5.48
CA PRO A 89 3.08 -4.37 -5.86
C PRO A 89 3.51 -5.27 -4.72
N ARG A 90 2.86 -6.42 -4.59
CA ARG A 90 3.26 -7.45 -3.64
C ARG A 90 3.46 -8.78 -4.32
N ILE A 91 4.33 -9.59 -3.76
CA ILE A 91 4.66 -10.92 -4.25
C ILE A 91 4.29 -11.96 -3.20
N ASP A 92 3.76 -13.09 -3.64
CA ASP A 92 3.54 -14.24 -2.78
C ASP A 92 4.85 -14.71 -2.14
N MET A 93 4.78 -15.09 -0.88
CA MET A 93 5.95 -15.49 -0.10
C MET A 93 6.70 -16.68 -0.71
N LEU A 94 6.00 -17.68 -1.25
CA LEU A 94 6.55 -18.95 -1.71
C LEU A 94 6.61 -19.11 -3.23
N SER A 95 5.83 -18.33 -3.97
CA SER A 95 5.77 -18.36 -5.43
C SER A 95 6.25 -17.04 -6.07
N ASN A 96 6.18 -16.97 -7.40
CA ASN A 96 6.49 -15.76 -8.16
C ASN A 96 5.22 -14.96 -8.52
N THR A 97 4.10 -15.29 -7.94
CA THR A 97 2.83 -14.59 -8.18
C THR A 97 2.85 -13.22 -7.56
N ILE A 98 2.53 -12.23 -8.37
CA ILE A 98 2.48 -10.82 -8.00
C ILE A 98 1.04 -10.36 -7.99
N ALA A 99 0.68 -9.49 -7.06
CA ALA A 99 -0.56 -8.73 -7.09
C ALA A 99 -0.25 -7.23 -7.13
N THR A 100 -0.90 -6.51 -8.03
CA THR A 100 -0.77 -5.07 -8.16
C THR A 100 -2.09 -4.44 -8.59
N ARG A 101 -2.25 -3.17 -8.26
CA ARG A 101 -3.37 -2.36 -8.72
C ARG A 101 -2.99 -1.60 -9.98
N GLY A 102 -3.92 -1.47 -10.91
CA GLY A 102 -3.74 -0.66 -12.12
C GLY A 102 -4.95 0.21 -12.39
N ASN A 103 -4.71 1.43 -12.83
CA ASN A 103 -5.71 2.33 -13.38
C ASN A 103 -5.57 2.38 -14.90
N HIS A 104 -6.70 2.47 -15.59
CA HIS A 104 -6.76 2.57 -17.04
C HIS A 104 -8.01 3.32 -17.47
N GLN A 105 -8.11 3.69 -18.74
CA GLN A 105 -9.36 4.15 -19.33
C GLN A 105 -10.41 3.03 -19.25
N PRO A 106 -11.71 3.33 -19.40
CA PRO A 106 -12.73 2.29 -19.43
C PRO A 106 -12.39 1.19 -20.43
N VAL A 107 -12.46 -0.07 -19.99
CA VAL A 107 -12.17 -1.26 -20.83
C VAL A 107 -13.43 -1.91 -21.37
N TRP A 108 -14.59 -1.50 -20.89
CA TRP A 108 -15.87 -2.06 -21.29
C TRP A 108 -16.93 -0.97 -21.46
N GLU A 109 -17.52 -0.93 -22.64
CA GLU A 109 -18.73 -0.14 -22.89
C GLU A 109 -19.91 -1.10 -23.03
N TYR A 110 -20.99 -0.83 -22.29
CA TYR A 110 -22.20 -1.64 -22.29
C TYR A 110 -23.44 -0.77 -22.13
N THR A 111 -24.58 -1.28 -22.58
CA THR A 111 -25.86 -0.60 -22.48
C THR A 111 -26.62 -1.13 -21.27
N VAL A 112 -27.10 -0.21 -20.43
CA VAL A 112 -28.03 -0.50 -19.33
C VAL A 112 -29.30 0.26 -19.62
N ASP A 113 -30.40 -0.46 -19.76
CA ASP A 113 -31.70 0.08 -20.19
C ASP A 113 -31.59 0.89 -21.51
N GLU A 114 -31.86 2.19 -21.48
CA GLU A 114 -31.72 3.08 -22.63
C GLU A 114 -30.39 3.85 -22.65
N GLY A 115 -29.49 3.59 -21.67
CA GLY A 115 -28.22 4.30 -21.48
C GLY A 115 -27.01 3.49 -21.89
N HIS A 116 -26.00 4.16 -22.43
CA HIS A 116 -24.68 3.61 -22.66
C HIS A 116 -23.75 4.00 -21.51
N THR A 117 -23.01 3.04 -20.95
CA THR A 117 -22.13 3.27 -19.80
C THR A 117 -20.79 2.57 -19.98
N ARG A 118 -19.86 2.83 -19.07
CA ARG A 118 -18.48 2.33 -19.11
C ARG A 118 -18.08 1.75 -17.75
N ALA A 119 -17.20 0.77 -17.79
CA ALA A 119 -16.68 0.13 -16.58
C ALA A 119 -15.22 -0.26 -16.75
N GLY A 120 -14.60 -0.73 -15.66
CA GLY A 120 -13.26 -1.29 -15.68
C GLY A 120 -12.12 -0.27 -15.62
N THR A 121 -12.34 0.92 -15.05
CA THR A 121 -11.31 1.96 -14.95
C THR A 121 -10.23 1.66 -13.89
N THR A 122 -10.51 0.75 -12.96
CA THR A 122 -9.60 0.30 -11.90
C THR A 122 -9.69 -1.21 -11.75
N GLY A 123 -8.56 -1.85 -11.46
CA GLY A 123 -8.52 -3.30 -11.25
C GLY A 123 -7.33 -3.77 -10.45
N ILE A 124 -7.36 -5.04 -10.07
CA ILE A 124 -6.23 -5.78 -9.50
C ILE A 124 -5.76 -6.79 -10.53
N TYR A 125 -4.46 -6.80 -10.77
CA TYR A 125 -3.80 -7.61 -11.79
C TYR A 125 -2.76 -8.49 -11.14
N THR A 126 -2.62 -9.72 -11.66
CA THR A 126 -1.81 -10.78 -11.08
C THR A 126 -1.33 -11.74 -12.15
N ASN A 127 -0.32 -12.57 -11.86
CA ASN A 127 0.30 -13.47 -12.85
C ASN A 127 0.45 -14.93 -12.34
N PRO A 128 -0.57 -15.54 -11.72
CA PRO A 128 -0.43 -16.87 -11.11
C PRO A 128 -0.06 -17.97 -12.11
N PHE A 129 -0.41 -17.79 -13.38
CA PHE A 129 -0.19 -18.76 -14.45
C PHE A 129 0.87 -18.32 -15.47
N GLY A 130 1.71 -17.33 -15.08
CA GLY A 130 2.74 -16.72 -15.92
C GLY A 130 2.29 -15.42 -16.56
N PRO A 131 1.35 -15.39 -17.52
CA PRO A 131 0.82 -14.16 -18.07
C PRO A 131 0.06 -13.33 -17.02
N LEU A 132 0.08 -12.00 -17.20
CA LEU A 132 -0.72 -11.09 -16.40
C LEU A 132 -2.21 -11.28 -16.72
N ILE A 133 -3.05 -11.38 -15.70
CA ILE A 133 -4.50 -11.55 -15.80
C ILE A 133 -5.23 -10.56 -14.89
N THR A 134 -6.54 -10.37 -15.12
CA THR A 134 -7.41 -9.57 -14.27
C THR A 134 -7.89 -10.40 -13.08
N GLY A 135 -7.43 -10.07 -11.89
CA GLY A 135 -7.86 -10.70 -10.64
C GLY A 135 -9.16 -10.13 -10.10
N ALA A 136 -9.32 -8.81 -10.10
CA ALA A 136 -10.53 -8.09 -9.72
C ALA A 136 -10.74 -6.88 -10.64
N SER A 137 -12.00 -6.50 -10.87
CA SER A 137 -12.37 -5.40 -11.77
C SER A 137 -13.67 -4.74 -11.33
N LYS A 138 -13.93 -3.52 -11.81
CA LYS A 138 -15.20 -2.80 -11.67
C LYS A 138 -16.33 -3.39 -12.55
N LEU A 139 -16.08 -4.43 -13.33
CA LEU A 139 -17.05 -5.03 -14.24
C LEU A 139 -18.19 -5.82 -13.55
N GLY A 140 -18.22 -5.90 -12.22
CA GLY A 140 -19.18 -6.73 -11.49
C GLY A 140 -20.66 -6.46 -11.73
N ALA A 141 -21.03 -5.27 -12.24
CA ALA A 141 -22.39 -4.95 -12.64
C ALA A 141 -22.75 -5.39 -14.08
N VAL A 142 -21.75 -5.81 -14.88
CA VAL A 142 -21.96 -6.34 -16.23
C VAL A 142 -22.41 -7.79 -16.14
N SER A 143 -23.46 -8.19 -16.84
CA SER A 143 -24.16 -9.48 -16.69
C SER A 143 -23.22 -10.70 -16.75
N ASP A 144 -22.25 -10.70 -17.66
CA ASP A 144 -21.34 -11.83 -17.87
C ASP A 144 -20.15 -11.86 -16.89
N PHE A 145 -20.00 -10.80 -16.09
CA PHE A 145 -18.88 -10.62 -15.16
C PHE A 145 -19.31 -10.53 -13.69
N GLY A 146 -20.47 -11.08 -13.35
CA GLY A 146 -21.02 -11.07 -11.99
C GLY A 146 -20.06 -11.71 -10.93
N PHE A 147 -19.10 -12.53 -11.33
CA PHE A 147 -18.06 -13.05 -10.44
C PHE A 147 -17.08 -11.97 -9.95
N PHE A 148 -17.04 -10.79 -10.56
CA PHE A 148 -16.35 -9.61 -10.04
C PHE A 148 -17.23 -8.74 -9.13
N ALA A 149 -18.51 -9.06 -8.95
CA ALA A 149 -19.42 -8.29 -8.10
C ALA A 149 -19.04 -8.41 -6.61
N VAL A 150 -19.44 -7.41 -5.85
CA VAL A 150 -19.39 -7.45 -4.40
C VAL A 150 -20.26 -8.60 -3.89
N PRO A 151 -19.73 -9.54 -3.10
CA PRO A 151 -20.49 -10.71 -2.64
C PRO A 151 -21.71 -10.35 -1.82
N GLY A 152 -22.80 -11.12 -1.99
CA GLY A 152 -23.99 -11.04 -1.16
C GLY A 152 -24.91 -9.85 -1.42
N LEU A 153 -24.69 -9.07 -2.47
CA LEU A 153 -25.55 -7.95 -2.85
C LEU A 153 -26.44 -8.30 -4.06
N ASP A 154 -27.70 -7.89 -3.98
CA ASP A 154 -28.69 -8.00 -5.06
C ASP A 154 -29.38 -6.64 -5.21
N PRO A 155 -29.38 -5.99 -6.38
CA PRO A 155 -28.71 -6.44 -7.62
C PRO A 155 -27.18 -6.48 -7.51
N PRO A 156 -26.49 -7.19 -8.45
CA PRO A 156 -25.03 -7.24 -8.47
C PRO A 156 -24.42 -5.84 -8.45
N THR A 157 -23.58 -5.60 -7.44
CA THR A 157 -22.95 -4.30 -7.20
C THR A 157 -21.47 -4.37 -7.55
N MET A 158 -20.98 -3.37 -8.31
CA MET A 158 -19.57 -3.27 -8.65
C MET A 158 -18.75 -2.68 -7.51
N PHE A 159 -17.45 -2.95 -7.50
CA PHE A 159 -16.51 -2.18 -6.72
C PHE A 159 -16.30 -0.78 -7.33
N ASP A 160 -16.17 0.22 -6.49
CA ASP A 160 -15.84 1.58 -6.89
C ASP A 160 -14.32 1.73 -7.05
N VAL A 161 -13.55 1.28 -6.05
CA VAL A 161 -12.10 1.37 -6.02
C VAL A 161 -11.51 0.27 -5.13
N PHE A 162 -10.23 -0.08 -5.37
CA PHE A 162 -9.45 -1.03 -4.58
C PHE A 162 -8.36 -0.28 -3.80
N PRO A 163 -8.63 0.24 -2.58
CA PRO A 163 -7.66 1.02 -1.82
C PRO A 163 -6.51 0.18 -1.28
N GLY A 164 -5.33 0.79 -1.20
CA GLY A 164 -4.12 0.13 -0.68
C GLY A 164 -3.51 -0.86 -1.64
N ALA A 165 -2.60 -1.70 -1.13
CA ALA A 165 -1.92 -2.72 -1.89
C ALA A 165 -2.63 -4.07 -1.72
N PRO A 166 -2.96 -4.78 -2.82
CA PRO A 166 -3.44 -6.16 -2.74
C PRO A 166 -2.32 -7.10 -2.30
N ALA A 167 -2.65 -8.22 -1.68
CA ALA A 167 -1.73 -9.31 -1.38
C ALA A 167 -1.92 -10.48 -2.35
N ALA A 168 -0.84 -11.22 -2.63
CA ALA A 168 -0.87 -12.52 -3.29
C ALA A 168 -0.45 -13.60 -2.30
N THR A 169 -1.10 -14.76 -2.34
CA THR A 169 -0.79 -15.91 -1.48
C THR A 169 -1.13 -17.22 -2.19
N ASP A 170 -0.53 -18.32 -1.71
CA ASP A 170 -0.84 -19.68 -2.15
C ASP A 170 -0.75 -19.88 -3.67
N ALA A 171 0.12 -19.12 -4.32
CA ALA A 171 0.39 -19.06 -5.76
C ALA A 171 -0.75 -18.48 -6.63
N ASP A 172 -2.00 -18.62 -6.28
CA ASP A 172 -3.16 -18.34 -7.14
C ASP A 172 -4.28 -17.52 -6.47
N THR A 173 -4.07 -17.06 -5.25
CA THR A 173 -5.07 -16.32 -4.49
C THR A 173 -4.67 -14.86 -4.31
N ILE A 174 -5.59 -13.93 -4.63
CA ILE A 174 -5.46 -12.51 -4.31
C ILE A 174 -6.36 -12.13 -3.14
N VAL A 175 -5.84 -11.27 -2.27
CA VAL A 175 -6.58 -10.70 -1.13
C VAL A 175 -6.48 -9.18 -1.18
N PHE A 176 -7.58 -8.47 -1.00
CA PHE A 176 -7.60 -7.03 -1.21
C PHE A 176 -8.69 -6.32 -0.39
N LYS A 177 -8.50 -5.02 -0.21
CA LYS A 177 -9.55 -4.11 0.26
C LYS A 177 -10.32 -3.59 -0.95
N GLY A 178 -11.64 -3.57 -0.87
CA GLY A 178 -12.52 -3.00 -1.88
C GLY A 178 -13.51 -2.01 -1.28
N ASN A 179 -13.71 -0.87 -1.95
CA ASN A 179 -14.80 0.06 -1.62
C ASN A 179 -15.92 -0.09 -2.65
N TYR A 180 -17.14 0.12 -2.21
CA TYR A 180 -18.35 0.03 -3.04
C TYR A 180 -19.46 0.91 -2.45
N THR A 181 -20.51 1.16 -3.22
CA THR A 181 -21.63 2.01 -2.80
C THR A 181 -22.94 1.21 -2.72
N VAL A 182 -23.65 1.31 -1.61
CA VAL A 182 -24.99 0.73 -1.42
C VAL A 182 -25.93 1.79 -0.92
N GLY A 183 -27.04 2.00 -1.66
CA GLY A 183 -28.04 2.99 -1.28
C GLY A 183 -27.48 4.43 -1.17
N GLY A 184 -26.46 4.77 -1.95
CA GLY A 184 -25.77 6.06 -1.90
C GLY A 184 -24.77 6.22 -0.76
N ALA A 185 -24.55 5.18 0.07
CA ALA A 185 -23.58 5.19 1.16
C ALA A 185 -22.32 4.40 0.77
N GLY A 186 -21.15 5.03 0.93
CA GLY A 186 -19.85 4.37 0.73
C GLY A 186 -19.63 3.25 1.76
N LYS A 187 -19.21 2.10 1.28
CA LYS A 187 -18.91 0.90 2.04
C LYS A 187 -17.50 0.41 1.76
N THR A 188 -16.93 -0.34 2.68
CA THR A 188 -15.60 -0.93 2.55
C THR A 188 -15.58 -2.35 3.10
N GLY A 189 -14.70 -3.18 2.54
CA GLY A 189 -14.49 -4.54 3.03
C GLY A 189 -13.17 -5.13 2.59
N VAL A 190 -12.85 -6.29 3.15
CA VAL A 190 -11.73 -7.16 2.77
C VAL A 190 -12.30 -8.38 2.08
N PHE A 191 -11.71 -8.70 0.94
CA PHE A 191 -12.17 -9.75 0.04
C PHE A 191 -10.99 -10.59 -0.43
N TYR A 192 -11.28 -11.82 -0.88
CA TYR A 192 -10.32 -12.62 -1.60
C TYR A 192 -10.95 -13.29 -2.82
N ARG A 193 -10.09 -13.74 -3.72
CA ARG A 193 -10.47 -14.56 -4.87
C ARG A 193 -9.35 -15.55 -5.15
N GLU A 194 -9.69 -16.83 -5.19
CA GLU A 194 -8.84 -17.87 -5.74
C GLU A 194 -9.01 -17.87 -7.27
N LEU A 195 -7.90 -17.85 -7.98
CA LEU A 195 -7.87 -17.80 -9.44
C LEU A 195 -7.68 -19.21 -9.98
N VAL A 196 -8.46 -19.57 -10.97
CA VAL A 196 -8.37 -20.88 -11.63
C VAL A 196 -7.88 -20.69 -13.06
N ASN A 197 -7.08 -21.62 -13.56
CA ASN A 197 -6.54 -21.55 -14.92
C ASN A 197 -7.61 -21.94 -15.96
N GLU A 198 -8.63 -21.12 -16.05
CA GLU A 198 -9.73 -21.28 -17.00
C GLU A 198 -9.85 -20.03 -17.87
N ALA A 199 -10.35 -20.20 -19.09
CA ALA A 199 -10.68 -19.10 -19.97
C ALA A 199 -12.03 -18.47 -19.57
N ILE A 200 -12.11 -17.15 -19.62
CA ILE A 200 -13.38 -16.40 -19.50
C ILE A 200 -13.90 -16.11 -20.89
N LEU A 201 -15.18 -16.40 -21.11
CA LEU A 201 -15.91 -15.97 -22.30
C LEU A 201 -16.53 -14.60 -22.03
N SER A 202 -16.10 -13.57 -22.75
CA SER A 202 -16.74 -12.28 -22.73
C SER A 202 -17.66 -12.12 -23.93
N ASP A 203 -18.94 -11.82 -23.68
CA ASP A 203 -20.03 -11.52 -24.66
C ASP A 203 -19.92 -12.18 -26.03
N GLY A 204 -19.46 -13.41 -26.04
CA GLY A 204 -19.50 -14.31 -27.19
C GLY A 204 -18.30 -14.28 -28.11
N ASN A 205 -17.23 -13.50 -27.88
CA ASN A 205 -16.18 -13.42 -28.90
C ASN A 205 -14.72 -13.44 -28.48
N SER A 206 -14.36 -13.37 -27.22
CA SER A 206 -12.95 -13.51 -26.83
C SER A 206 -12.76 -14.46 -25.65
N LEU A 207 -12.07 -15.56 -25.92
CA LEU A 207 -11.47 -16.40 -24.88
C LEU A 207 -10.29 -15.63 -24.30
N ALA A 208 -10.39 -15.22 -23.05
CA ALA A 208 -9.25 -14.71 -22.35
C ALA A 208 -8.71 -15.79 -21.39
N PRO A 209 -7.40 -16.08 -21.38
CA PRO A 209 -6.80 -16.73 -20.24
C PRO A 209 -6.96 -15.79 -19.05
N ALA A 210 -7.81 -16.15 -18.12
CA ALA A 210 -8.11 -15.36 -16.96
C ALA A 210 -8.21 -16.27 -15.76
N GLY A 211 -8.26 -15.71 -14.57
CA GLY A 211 -8.41 -16.46 -13.33
C GLY A 211 -9.77 -17.15 -13.18
N GLY A 212 -10.39 -17.56 -14.28
CA GLY A 212 -11.67 -18.24 -14.29
C GLY A 212 -12.85 -17.39 -13.82
N SER A 213 -13.97 -18.05 -13.58
CA SER A 213 -15.21 -17.44 -13.08
C SER A 213 -15.44 -17.65 -11.58
N SER A 214 -14.40 -18.01 -10.82
CA SER A 214 -14.49 -18.12 -9.37
C SER A 214 -14.96 -16.77 -8.77
N PRO A 215 -15.96 -16.77 -7.87
CA PRO A 215 -16.51 -15.54 -7.32
C PRO A 215 -15.56 -14.89 -6.30
N MET A 216 -15.78 -13.63 -6.05
CA MET A 216 -15.20 -12.95 -4.89
C MET A 216 -15.80 -13.50 -3.61
N VAL A 217 -14.99 -13.62 -2.56
CA VAL A 217 -15.44 -14.05 -1.23
C VAL A 217 -15.21 -12.92 -0.25
N LEU A 218 -16.24 -12.60 0.53
CA LEU A 218 -16.19 -11.62 1.60
C LEU A 218 -15.47 -12.20 2.82
N ILE A 219 -14.51 -11.46 3.38
CA ILE A 219 -13.89 -11.74 4.68
C ILE A 219 -14.59 -10.91 5.76
N ALA A 220 -14.58 -9.59 5.60
CA ALA A 220 -15.23 -8.66 6.51
C ALA A 220 -15.61 -7.36 5.80
N ASN A 221 -16.69 -6.71 6.23
CA ASN A 221 -17.11 -5.43 5.70
C ASN A 221 -17.68 -4.52 6.80
N ASN A 222 -17.92 -3.26 6.45
CA ASN A 222 -18.60 -2.30 7.31
C ASN A 222 -20.13 -2.20 7.05
N THR A 223 -20.71 -3.23 6.45
CA THR A 223 -22.15 -3.31 6.19
C THR A 223 -22.85 -4.13 7.27
N ASP A 224 -22.34 -5.31 7.56
CA ASP A 224 -23.00 -6.30 8.41
C ASP A 224 -22.03 -7.18 9.22
N THR A 225 -20.73 -7.12 8.98
CA THR A 225 -19.79 -7.92 9.75
C THR A 225 -19.59 -7.35 11.16
N VAL A 226 -19.93 -8.16 12.15
CA VAL A 226 -19.81 -7.79 13.56
C VAL A 226 -18.37 -7.95 14.05
N ILE A 227 -17.90 -6.98 14.83
CA ILE A 227 -16.62 -7.06 15.55
C ILE A 227 -16.72 -8.21 16.56
N PRO A 228 -15.86 -9.25 16.46
CA PRO A 228 -15.92 -10.41 17.33
C PRO A 228 -15.87 -10.07 18.82
N GLY A 229 -16.77 -10.67 19.61
CA GLY A 229 -16.79 -10.53 21.06
C GLY A 229 -17.48 -9.27 21.60
N THR A 230 -18.05 -8.41 20.75
CA THR A 230 -18.78 -7.21 21.21
C THR A 230 -20.19 -7.54 21.69
N VAL A 231 -20.57 -6.98 22.84
CA VAL A 231 -21.92 -7.12 23.43
C VAL A 231 -22.37 -5.74 23.93
N PRO A 232 -23.40 -5.11 23.36
CA PRO A 232 -24.18 -5.56 22.19
C PRO A 232 -23.30 -5.65 20.92
N PRO A 233 -23.73 -6.36 19.86
CA PRO A 233 -23.00 -6.47 18.61
C PRO A 233 -22.72 -5.10 17.98
N VAL A 234 -21.46 -4.84 17.63
CA VAL A 234 -21.01 -3.62 16.93
C VAL A 234 -20.47 -4.03 15.56
N ILE A 235 -20.92 -3.38 14.50
CA ILE A 235 -20.45 -3.61 13.13
C ILE A 235 -19.14 -2.86 12.94
N PHE A 236 -18.23 -3.39 12.09
CA PHE A 236 -17.04 -2.64 11.69
C PHE A 236 -17.43 -1.30 11.05
N GLY A 237 -16.71 -0.24 11.41
CA GLY A 237 -16.79 1.06 10.75
C GLY A 237 -15.72 1.20 9.67
N SER A 238 -14.58 0.50 9.85
CA SER A 238 -13.47 0.51 8.87
C SER A 238 -12.73 -0.83 8.83
N THR A 239 -12.08 -1.10 7.69
CA THR A 239 -11.16 -2.22 7.49
C THR A 239 -9.88 -1.75 6.81
N SER A 240 -8.74 -2.34 7.15
CA SER A 240 -7.45 -2.01 6.53
C SER A 240 -7.14 -2.89 5.32
N PRO A 241 -6.18 -2.47 4.45
CA PRO A 241 -5.62 -3.36 3.44
C PRO A 241 -4.96 -4.59 4.09
N PRO A 242 -5.23 -5.79 3.57
CA PRO A 242 -4.80 -7.05 4.18
C PRO A 242 -3.33 -7.40 3.93
N SER A 243 -2.80 -8.33 4.72
CA SER A 243 -1.61 -9.13 4.42
C SER A 243 -2.02 -10.60 4.45
N ALA A 244 -1.49 -11.43 3.54
CA ALA A 244 -1.89 -12.81 3.42
C ALA A 244 -0.71 -13.73 3.17
N ALA A 245 -0.75 -14.93 3.75
CA ALA A 245 0.22 -15.99 3.54
C ALA A 245 -0.34 -17.32 4.07
N ASN A 246 0.01 -18.42 3.41
CA ASN A 246 -0.19 -19.76 3.93
C ASN A 246 -1.66 -20.08 4.25
N GLY A 247 -2.57 -19.78 3.33
CA GLY A 247 -4.01 -20.04 3.47
C GLY A 247 -4.73 -19.15 4.49
N HIS A 248 -4.11 -18.05 4.91
CA HIS A 248 -4.70 -17.14 5.88
C HIS A 248 -4.51 -15.67 5.48
N VAL A 249 -5.38 -14.85 6.00
CA VAL A 249 -5.32 -13.38 5.86
C VAL A 249 -5.34 -12.72 7.23
N VAL A 250 -4.59 -11.62 7.34
CA VAL A 250 -4.59 -10.74 8.51
C VAL A 250 -4.96 -9.33 8.06
N PHE A 251 -5.84 -8.68 8.79
CA PHE A 251 -6.21 -7.27 8.60
C PHE A 251 -6.56 -6.60 9.94
N ALA A 252 -6.47 -5.29 10.00
CA ALA A 252 -7.02 -4.52 11.10
C ALA A 252 -8.44 -4.04 10.76
N GLY A 253 -9.33 -4.03 11.75
CA GLY A 253 -10.70 -3.56 11.61
C GLY A 253 -11.18 -2.89 12.89
N PHE A 254 -11.91 -1.77 12.76
CA PHE A 254 -12.29 -0.94 13.88
C PHE A 254 -13.74 -0.47 13.75
N ASP A 255 -14.34 -0.04 14.87
CA ASP A 255 -15.65 0.59 14.92
C ASP A 255 -15.67 1.99 14.28
N ASN A 256 -14.52 2.66 14.24
CA ASN A 256 -14.34 3.97 13.64
C ASN A 256 -12.91 4.10 13.07
N GLU A 257 -12.76 4.77 11.92
CA GLU A 257 -11.45 4.94 11.29
C GLU A 257 -10.59 6.02 11.96
N GLU A 258 -11.22 7.13 12.38
CA GLU A 258 -10.47 8.29 12.88
C GLU A 258 -10.14 8.21 14.37
N SER A 259 -11.05 7.62 15.14
CA SER A 259 -10.94 7.53 16.61
C SER A 259 -11.46 6.17 17.09
N PRO A 260 -10.73 5.08 16.78
CA PRO A 260 -11.19 3.75 17.11
C PRO A 260 -11.27 3.52 18.63
N THR A 261 -12.40 2.97 19.08
CA THR A 261 -12.61 2.59 20.48
C THR A 261 -12.76 1.08 20.66
N LEU A 262 -13.16 0.39 19.60
CA LEU A 262 -13.31 -1.06 19.53
C LEU A 262 -12.65 -1.60 18.27
N GLY A 263 -12.34 -2.88 18.28
CA GLY A 263 -11.73 -3.55 17.15
C GLY A 263 -10.33 -4.03 17.45
N GLY A 264 -9.60 -4.38 16.39
CA GLY A 264 -8.29 -4.99 16.55
C GLY A 264 -7.69 -5.54 15.27
N ILE A 265 -6.82 -6.53 15.43
CA ILE A 265 -6.18 -7.29 14.35
C ILE A 265 -6.81 -8.67 14.32
N TYR A 266 -7.26 -9.09 13.14
CA TYR A 266 -8.00 -10.31 12.91
C TYR A 266 -7.28 -11.23 11.95
N LEU A 267 -7.41 -12.53 12.20
CA LEU A 267 -6.99 -13.63 11.33
C LEU A 267 -8.24 -14.32 10.78
N ALA A 268 -8.23 -14.63 9.49
CA ALA A 268 -9.24 -15.47 8.87
C ALA A 268 -8.61 -16.50 7.95
N PRO A 269 -9.14 -17.74 7.89
CA PRO A 269 -8.71 -18.72 6.90
C PRO A 269 -9.25 -18.37 5.51
N LEU A 270 -8.49 -18.68 4.46
CA LEU A 270 -8.93 -18.62 3.08
C LEU A 270 -9.41 -20.01 2.66
N THR A 271 -10.69 -20.13 2.35
CA THR A 271 -11.28 -21.41 1.96
C THR A 271 -11.20 -21.58 0.44
N PRO A 272 -10.60 -22.67 -0.07
CA PRO A 272 -10.49 -22.90 -1.51
C PRO A 272 -11.84 -22.95 -2.23
N TYR A 273 -11.85 -22.47 -3.48
CA TYR A 273 -12.99 -22.63 -4.38
C TYR A 273 -13.20 -24.14 -4.73
N PRO A 274 -14.45 -24.64 -4.89
CA PRO A 274 -15.73 -23.91 -4.84
C PRO A 274 -16.37 -23.79 -3.45
N SER A 275 -15.72 -24.26 -2.40
CA SER A 275 -16.28 -24.33 -1.04
C SER A 275 -16.25 -22.98 -0.30
N GLY A 276 -15.69 -21.92 -0.93
CA GLY A 276 -15.47 -20.61 -0.31
C GLY A 276 -16.76 -19.98 0.20
N GLY A 277 -16.77 -19.62 1.49
CA GLY A 277 -17.79 -18.83 2.16
C GLY A 277 -17.12 -17.80 3.05
N GLN A 278 -17.88 -16.86 3.61
CA GLN A 278 -17.33 -15.90 4.56
C GLN A 278 -16.71 -16.65 5.75
N PRO A 279 -15.39 -16.45 6.00
CA PRO A 279 -14.71 -17.16 7.07
C PRO A 279 -15.01 -16.55 8.44
N ASP A 280 -14.86 -17.36 9.48
CA ASP A 280 -14.88 -16.89 10.87
C ASP A 280 -13.63 -16.04 11.17
N LEU A 281 -13.82 -14.96 11.90
CA LEU A 281 -12.75 -14.08 12.32
C LEU A 281 -12.21 -14.47 13.70
N THR A 282 -10.90 -14.69 13.80
CA THR A 282 -10.20 -14.87 15.07
C THR A 282 -9.53 -13.55 15.48
N THR A 283 -9.87 -13.02 16.65
CA THR A 283 -9.19 -11.84 17.20
C THR A 283 -7.81 -12.21 17.72
N LEU A 284 -6.76 -11.61 17.17
CA LEU A 284 -5.38 -11.79 17.60
C LEU A 284 -5.00 -10.77 18.69
N VAL A 285 -5.31 -9.51 18.45
CA VAL A 285 -5.04 -8.37 19.34
C VAL A 285 -6.21 -7.41 19.24
N SER A 286 -6.64 -6.82 20.37
CA SER A 286 -7.75 -5.87 20.41
C SER A 286 -7.36 -4.56 21.09
N ILE A 287 -8.04 -3.48 20.76
CA ILE A 287 -8.10 -2.29 21.62
C ILE A 287 -8.64 -2.70 22.98
N GLY A 288 -8.05 -2.20 24.06
CA GLY A 288 -8.32 -2.67 25.43
C GLY A 288 -7.57 -3.94 25.81
N GLY A 289 -6.94 -4.64 24.87
CA GLY A 289 -6.07 -5.80 25.14
C GLY A 289 -4.79 -5.40 25.86
N ARG A 290 -4.22 -6.31 26.65
CA ARG A 290 -3.02 -6.05 27.47
C ARG A 290 -1.77 -5.82 26.60
N VAL A 291 -0.98 -4.80 26.97
CA VAL A 291 0.32 -4.53 26.33
C VAL A 291 1.39 -5.43 26.96
N PRO A 292 2.11 -6.25 26.15
CA PRO A 292 3.16 -7.12 26.65
C PRO A 292 4.34 -6.35 27.25
N GLY A 293 4.82 -6.80 28.41
CA GLY A 293 5.98 -6.20 29.06
C GLY A 293 5.71 -4.88 29.78
N GLU A 294 4.47 -4.39 29.78
CA GLU A 294 4.03 -3.20 30.49
C GLU A 294 3.27 -3.56 31.78
N GLY A 295 2.93 -2.54 32.58
CA GLY A 295 2.17 -2.72 33.81
C GLY A 295 0.84 -3.45 33.58
N VAL A 296 0.31 -4.12 34.61
CA VAL A 296 -0.90 -4.96 34.51
C VAL A 296 -2.13 -4.23 33.97
N ASN A 297 -2.18 -2.92 34.13
CA ASN A 297 -3.27 -2.07 33.67
C ASN A 297 -3.00 -1.38 32.32
N SER A 298 -1.83 -1.64 31.71
CA SER A 298 -1.50 -1.07 30.39
C SER A 298 -2.20 -1.83 29.29
N THR A 299 -3.09 -1.15 28.60
CA THR A 299 -3.87 -1.71 27.49
C THR A 299 -3.65 -0.91 26.22
N PHE A 300 -3.74 -1.57 25.06
CA PHE A 300 -3.71 -0.89 23.77
C PHE A 300 -4.88 0.07 23.64
N ASN A 301 -4.59 1.30 23.27
CA ASN A 301 -5.58 2.31 22.89
C ASN A 301 -5.45 2.73 21.42
N GLY A 302 -4.45 2.22 20.72
CA GLY A 302 -4.27 2.39 19.28
C GLY A 302 -3.56 1.19 18.68
N LEU A 303 -3.99 0.77 17.50
CA LEU A 303 -3.38 -0.28 16.69
C LEU A 303 -3.25 0.20 15.26
N GLY A 304 -2.13 -0.14 14.61
CA GLY A 304 -1.86 0.27 13.23
C GLY A 304 -2.63 -0.57 12.21
N GLU A 305 -2.99 0.05 11.11
CA GLU A 305 -3.63 -0.62 9.97
C GLU A 305 -2.67 -1.50 9.16
N GLY A 306 -1.35 -1.27 9.27
CA GLY A 306 -0.30 -1.88 8.46
C GLY A 306 0.31 -3.14 9.08
N GLY A 307 -0.47 -4.17 9.38
CA GLY A 307 0.06 -5.46 9.87
C GLY A 307 0.83 -6.24 8.79
N ALA A 308 2.02 -6.77 9.13
CA ALA A 308 2.77 -7.72 8.31
C ALA A 308 2.45 -9.16 8.73
N PHE A 309 2.39 -10.09 7.79
CA PHE A 309 2.08 -11.50 8.09
C PHE A 309 2.90 -12.45 7.21
N ASP A 310 3.49 -13.49 7.82
CA ASP A 310 4.30 -14.50 7.14
C ASP A 310 3.69 -15.91 7.15
N GLY A 311 2.41 -16.01 7.49
CA GLY A 311 1.69 -17.29 7.62
C GLY A 311 1.64 -17.82 9.05
N ARG A 312 2.43 -17.28 9.96
CA ARG A 312 2.40 -17.59 11.40
C ARG A 312 2.55 -16.36 12.29
N TYR A 313 3.48 -15.49 11.98
CA TYR A 313 3.76 -14.32 12.82
C TYR A 313 3.15 -13.06 12.23
N VAL A 314 2.54 -12.25 13.09
CA VAL A 314 1.95 -10.96 12.73
C VAL A 314 2.74 -9.85 13.40
N GLY A 315 3.39 -9.01 12.60
CA GLY A 315 4.07 -7.80 13.08
C GLY A 315 3.14 -6.59 12.96
N PHE A 316 3.06 -5.78 13.99
CA PHE A 316 2.18 -4.61 14.01
C PHE A 316 2.70 -3.51 14.93
N TRP A 317 2.17 -2.30 14.73
CA TRP A 317 2.36 -1.16 15.61
C TRP A 317 1.19 -1.06 16.59
N GLY A 318 1.49 -0.66 17.83
CA GLY A 318 0.48 -0.38 18.85
C GLY A 318 0.89 0.77 19.76
N ALA A 319 -0.10 1.45 20.32
CA ALA A 319 0.06 2.53 21.29
C ALA A 319 -0.74 2.26 22.56
N TRP A 320 -0.28 2.85 23.67
CA TRP A 320 -0.94 2.73 24.97
C TRP A 320 -0.74 3.96 25.86
N GLY A 321 -1.54 4.07 26.91
CA GLY A 321 -1.52 5.20 27.85
C GLY A 321 -2.22 6.44 27.27
N SER A 322 -2.38 7.47 28.10
CA SER A 322 -3.08 8.70 27.75
C SER A 322 -2.16 9.86 27.40
N GLU A 323 -0.85 9.68 27.54
CA GLU A 323 0.11 10.73 27.28
C GLU A 323 0.34 10.90 25.78
N THR A 324 0.21 12.15 25.31
CA THR A 324 0.45 12.51 23.91
C THR A 324 1.44 13.65 23.80
N ARG A 325 2.08 13.76 22.63
CA ARG A 325 2.89 14.92 22.25
C ARG A 325 2.37 15.52 20.96
N THR A 326 2.49 16.83 20.84
CA THR A 326 2.12 17.54 19.61
C THR A 326 3.26 17.47 18.60
N VAL A 327 2.92 17.10 17.36
CA VAL A 327 3.83 17.14 16.21
C VAL A 327 3.28 18.10 15.16
N ARG A 328 4.17 18.86 14.51
CA ARG A 328 3.82 19.74 13.40
C ARG A 328 4.10 19.02 12.08
N LEU A 329 3.08 18.92 11.26
CA LEU A 329 3.14 18.30 9.95
C LEU A 329 3.13 19.41 8.89
N TYR A 330 4.26 19.62 8.27
CA TYR A 330 4.45 20.62 7.21
C TYR A 330 3.99 20.07 5.86
N CYS A 331 3.33 20.94 5.08
CA CYS A 331 2.89 20.56 3.75
C CYS A 331 4.09 20.19 2.85
N PRO A 332 3.90 19.24 1.93
CA PRO A 332 4.94 18.89 0.97
C PRO A 332 5.37 20.12 0.15
N THR A 333 6.66 20.23 -0.13
CA THR A 333 7.23 21.25 -1.01
C THR A 333 7.49 20.75 -2.43
N GLU A 334 7.36 19.43 -2.63
CA GLU A 334 7.60 18.75 -3.90
C GLU A 334 6.47 17.78 -4.23
N GLY A 335 6.22 17.52 -5.50
CA GLY A 335 5.25 16.55 -5.98
C GLY A 335 4.10 17.16 -6.76
N ASN A 336 2.87 16.72 -6.49
CA ASN A 336 1.69 17.22 -7.19
C ASN A 336 1.31 18.62 -6.69
N LYS A 337 1.34 19.63 -7.58
CA LYS A 337 1.09 21.04 -7.27
C LYS A 337 -0.29 21.28 -6.64
N ASP A 338 -1.32 20.65 -7.17
CA ASP A 338 -2.69 20.80 -6.65
C ASP A 338 -2.79 20.29 -5.21
N ARG A 339 -2.08 19.18 -4.92
CA ARG A 339 -2.05 18.59 -3.58
C ARG A 339 -1.29 19.49 -2.60
N ILE A 340 -0.20 20.11 -3.04
CA ILE A 340 0.58 21.08 -2.24
C ILE A 340 -0.30 22.29 -1.94
N ALA A 341 -0.92 22.90 -2.95
CA ALA A 341 -1.80 24.03 -2.80
C ALA A 341 -2.98 23.70 -1.87
N TYR A 342 -3.61 22.53 -2.04
CA TYR A 342 -4.71 22.10 -1.18
C TYR A 342 -4.27 21.85 0.27
N CYS A 343 -3.06 21.32 0.50
CA CYS A 343 -2.50 21.19 1.85
C CYS A 343 -2.35 22.54 2.51
N ASN A 344 -1.81 23.52 1.80
CA ASN A 344 -1.58 24.87 2.33
C ASN A 344 -2.88 25.64 2.64
N ARG A 345 -3.99 25.27 2.00
CA ARG A 345 -5.24 26.01 2.01
C ARG A 345 -5.95 26.15 3.36
N ASN A 346 -5.83 25.15 4.23
CA ASN A 346 -6.57 25.05 5.49
C ASN A 346 -5.65 24.87 6.69
N LEU A 347 -4.39 25.26 6.56
CA LEU A 347 -3.39 25.09 7.60
C LEU A 347 -2.88 26.46 8.07
N ILE A 348 -2.13 26.47 9.14
CA ILE A 348 -1.44 27.65 9.64
C ILE A 348 -0.09 27.73 8.93
N CYS A 349 0.19 28.83 8.23
CA CYS A 349 1.48 29.08 7.60
C CYS A 349 2.52 29.54 8.62
N GLU A 350 3.81 29.30 8.36
CA GLU A 350 4.90 29.65 9.30
C GLU A 350 5.00 31.14 9.58
N ASP A 351 4.54 31.99 8.68
CA ASP A 351 4.45 33.44 8.87
C ASP A 351 3.26 33.87 9.75
N GLY A 352 2.47 32.93 10.25
CA GLY A 352 1.29 33.17 11.08
C GLY A 352 0.03 33.56 10.33
N THR A 353 0.06 33.57 8.99
CA THR A 353 -1.14 33.81 8.19
C THR A 353 -2.00 32.52 8.12
N THR A 354 -3.31 32.71 7.97
CA THR A 354 -4.24 31.62 7.69
C THR A 354 -4.69 31.70 6.23
N THR A 355 -4.69 30.57 5.55
CA THR A 355 -4.98 30.48 4.11
C THR A 355 -6.47 30.45 3.77
N GLU A 356 -7.34 30.97 4.62
CA GLU A 356 -8.79 30.89 4.45
C GLU A 356 -9.37 31.83 3.39
N GLU A 357 -8.62 32.85 2.96
CA GLU A 357 -9.10 33.88 2.05
C GLU A 357 -8.92 33.46 0.60
N ASP A 358 -9.68 32.87 -0.07
CA ASP A 358 -9.72 32.59 -1.50
C ASP A 358 -9.52 31.13 -1.92
N LYS A 359 -10.52 30.36 -1.55
CA LYS A 359 -10.51 28.89 -1.72
C LYS A 359 -10.46 28.40 -3.17
N ASN A 360 -10.58 29.22 -4.17
CA ASN A 360 -10.63 28.81 -5.57
C ASN A 360 -9.38 29.17 -6.40
N SER A 361 -8.56 30.13 -5.98
CA SER A 361 -7.38 30.56 -6.74
C SER A 361 -6.11 29.79 -6.43
N ILE A 362 -5.97 29.28 -5.20
CA ILE A 362 -4.74 28.62 -4.72
C ILE A 362 -4.38 27.35 -5.52
N CYS A 363 -5.38 26.63 -6.05
CA CYS A 363 -5.13 25.39 -6.76
C CYS A 363 -4.53 25.57 -8.15
N ASP A 364 -4.85 26.68 -8.80
CA ASP A 364 -4.55 26.91 -10.22
C ASP A 364 -3.58 28.08 -10.46
N ASP A 365 -3.27 28.90 -9.46
CA ASP A 365 -2.51 30.13 -9.60
C ASP A 365 -1.16 30.09 -8.89
N GLU A 366 -0.09 29.92 -9.67
CA GLU A 366 1.29 30.00 -9.17
C GLU A 366 1.65 31.40 -8.66
N SER A 367 0.83 32.41 -8.92
CA SER A 367 1.00 33.78 -8.43
C SER A 367 0.34 34.03 -7.07
N ASP A 368 -0.41 33.05 -6.53
CA ASP A 368 -0.99 33.16 -5.20
C ASP A 368 0.13 33.32 -4.14
N PRO A 369 0.06 34.34 -3.29
CA PRO A 369 1.11 34.60 -2.29
C PRO A 369 1.32 33.44 -1.29
N ASN A 370 0.36 32.53 -1.17
CA ASN A 370 0.47 31.35 -0.31
C ASN A 370 0.98 30.11 -1.06
N PHE A 371 1.16 30.19 -2.38
CA PHE A 371 1.71 29.08 -3.17
C PHE A 371 3.19 28.87 -2.81
N GLY A 372 3.49 27.68 -2.26
CA GLY A 372 4.84 27.33 -1.83
C GLY A 372 5.24 27.79 -0.42
N ILE A 373 4.40 28.56 0.30
CA ILE A 373 4.64 28.84 1.72
C ILE A 373 4.48 27.55 2.51
N ARG A 374 5.43 27.27 3.40
CA ARG A 374 5.34 26.11 4.29
C ARG A 374 4.26 26.31 5.33
N CYS A 375 3.27 25.44 5.28
CA CYS A 375 2.18 25.41 6.24
C CYS A 375 2.13 24.07 6.96
N TYR A 376 1.57 24.02 8.15
CA TYR A 376 1.53 22.84 8.98
C TYR A 376 0.16 22.62 9.61
N GLN A 377 -0.08 21.38 9.99
CA GLN A 377 -1.16 20.99 10.89
C GLN A 377 -0.56 20.34 12.12
N GLU A 378 -1.12 20.66 13.30
CA GLU A 378 -0.76 19.98 14.53
C GLU A 378 -1.54 18.66 14.68
N LYS A 379 -0.84 17.60 15.02
CA LYS A 379 -1.42 16.31 15.35
C LYS A 379 -0.91 15.82 16.71
N GLN A 380 -1.78 15.13 17.43
CA GLN A 380 -1.42 14.47 18.69
C GLN A 380 -0.88 13.07 18.40
N LEU A 381 0.28 12.79 18.92
CA LEU A 381 0.96 11.50 18.76
C LEU A 381 1.10 10.83 20.12
N PRO A 382 0.75 9.54 20.27
CA PRO A 382 0.99 8.80 21.50
C PRO A 382 2.47 8.82 21.91
N VAL A 383 2.77 9.10 23.17
CA VAL A 383 4.15 9.03 23.70
C VAL A 383 4.58 7.58 23.80
N ASN A 384 3.71 6.71 24.30
CA ASN A 384 3.98 5.29 24.43
C ASN A 384 3.51 4.54 23.20
N GLN A 385 4.43 4.05 22.41
CA GLN A 385 4.18 3.27 21.22
C GLN A 385 5.27 2.22 21.01
N GLY A 386 4.94 1.18 20.24
CA GLY A 386 5.89 0.11 19.98
C GLY A 386 5.54 -0.75 18.78
N ILE A 387 6.51 -1.58 18.45
CA ILE A 387 6.40 -2.67 17.48
C ILE A 387 6.26 -3.98 18.24
N PHE A 388 5.30 -4.76 17.82
CA PHE A 388 4.92 -6.03 18.44
C PHE A 388 4.89 -7.15 17.40
N VAL A 389 5.05 -8.38 17.87
CA VAL A 389 4.84 -9.59 17.10
C VAL A 389 3.89 -10.54 17.85
N HIS A 390 2.89 -11.06 17.14
CA HIS A 390 1.95 -12.06 17.63
C HIS A 390 2.19 -13.41 16.95
N ASP A 391 2.24 -14.51 17.71
CA ASP A 391 2.33 -15.88 17.18
C ASP A 391 0.91 -16.47 17.06
N THR A 392 0.40 -16.64 15.85
CA THR A 392 -0.96 -17.13 15.61
C THR A 392 -1.17 -18.60 15.99
N VAL A 393 -0.09 -19.38 16.09
CA VAL A 393 -0.13 -20.82 16.43
C VAL A 393 0.14 -21.04 17.93
N GLY A 394 1.21 -20.45 18.45
CA GLY A 394 1.59 -20.58 19.86
C GLY A 394 0.78 -19.67 20.79
N GLY A 395 0.11 -18.70 20.22
CA GLY A 395 -0.58 -17.64 20.95
C GLY A 395 0.39 -16.63 21.58
N GLY A 396 -0.15 -15.48 21.93
CA GLY A 396 0.56 -14.45 22.67
C GLY A 396 1.33 -13.44 21.82
N THR A 397 1.32 -12.23 22.34
CA THR A 397 2.00 -11.06 21.75
C THR A 397 3.27 -10.77 22.53
N ARG A 398 4.32 -10.33 21.83
CA ARG A 398 5.61 -9.95 22.41
C ARG A 398 6.05 -8.59 21.89
N THR A 399 6.68 -7.80 22.75
CA THR A 399 7.28 -6.51 22.38
C THR A 399 8.58 -6.74 21.64
N VAL A 400 8.73 -6.13 20.46
CA VAL A 400 9.96 -6.11 19.67
C VAL A 400 10.78 -4.87 19.99
N ALA A 401 10.13 -3.70 19.95
CA ALA A 401 10.73 -2.41 20.25
C ALA A 401 9.66 -1.46 20.81
N LYS A 402 10.08 -0.47 21.60
CA LYS A 402 9.18 0.57 22.10
C LYS A 402 9.87 1.92 22.19
N THR A 403 9.10 2.99 22.26
CA THR A 403 9.60 4.34 22.57
C THR A 403 10.27 4.38 23.95
N GLY A 404 11.25 5.25 24.12
CA GLY A 404 12.02 5.42 25.34
C GLY A 404 13.52 5.51 25.07
N ALA A 405 14.35 4.68 25.70
CA ALA A 405 15.80 4.87 25.71
C ALA A 405 16.49 4.90 24.34
N ARG A 406 15.96 4.22 23.32
CA ARG A 406 16.57 4.15 21.98
C ARG A 406 15.71 4.77 20.89
N PHE A 407 14.42 4.49 20.88
CA PHE A 407 13.53 4.90 19.79
C PHE A 407 12.65 6.08 20.23
N ASP A 408 12.58 7.08 19.37
CA ASP A 408 11.78 8.28 19.59
C ASP A 408 10.38 8.13 19.02
N GLU A 409 10.25 7.41 17.87
CA GLU A 409 9.00 7.29 17.13
C GLU A 409 9.02 6.12 16.15
N PHE A 410 7.83 5.52 15.91
CA PHE A 410 7.58 4.50 14.89
C PHE A 410 6.58 4.93 13.83
N THR A 411 5.96 6.10 13.98
CA THR A 411 4.90 6.60 13.11
C THR A 411 5.43 7.62 12.12
N PHE A 412 5.09 7.44 10.85
CA PHE A 412 5.49 8.33 9.77
C PHE A 412 4.24 8.91 9.09
N TRP A 413 4.32 10.15 8.67
CA TRP A 413 3.21 10.90 8.13
C TRP A 413 3.38 11.17 6.65
N ASN A 414 2.29 11.05 5.90
CA ASN A 414 2.23 11.39 4.48
C ASN A 414 0.93 12.13 4.17
N TYR A 415 1.03 13.20 3.41
CA TYR A 415 -0.12 13.92 2.89
C TYR A 415 -0.55 13.30 1.56
N SER A 416 -1.65 12.61 1.54
CA SER A 416 -2.10 11.82 0.39
C SER A 416 -3.62 11.82 0.25
N GLY A 417 -4.08 11.60 -0.95
CA GLY A 417 -5.49 11.60 -1.32
C GLY A 417 -5.75 12.51 -2.51
N LYS A 418 -7.03 12.70 -2.83
CA LYS A 418 -7.51 13.48 -3.95
C LYS A 418 -7.82 14.91 -3.52
N THR A 419 -7.49 15.88 -4.35
CA THR A 419 -7.83 17.28 -4.13
C THR A 419 -9.14 17.64 -4.84
N PRO A 420 -9.97 18.53 -4.29
CA PRO A 420 -11.23 18.94 -4.91
C PRO A 420 -11.04 19.77 -6.20
N CYS A 421 -9.80 20.18 -6.50
CA CYS A 421 -9.50 21.00 -7.68
C CYS A 421 -9.28 20.16 -8.96
N VAL A 422 -9.17 18.84 -8.86
CA VAL A 422 -9.02 17.94 -9.99
C VAL A 422 -10.35 17.91 -10.75
N GLY A 423 -10.44 18.64 -11.88
CA GLY A 423 -11.63 18.72 -12.71
C GLY A 423 -12.15 20.13 -13.01
N SER A 424 -11.62 21.19 -12.41
CA SER A 424 -11.98 22.55 -12.75
C SER A 424 -11.17 23.11 -13.94
N GLY A 425 -11.27 22.45 -15.08
CA GLY A 425 -10.92 23.04 -16.37
C GLY A 425 -9.44 23.00 -16.75
N GLY A 426 -9.08 22.07 -17.58
CA GLY A 426 -7.99 22.22 -18.52
C GLY A 426 -7.09 21.02 -18.73
N HIS A 427 -6.99 20.06 -17.85
CA HIS A 427 -6.25 18.82 -18.07
C HIS A 427 -6.91 17.58 -17.48
N GLY A 428 -8.22 17.64 -17.22
CA GLY A 428 -9.02 16.48 -16.90
C GLY A 428 -9.08 15.58 -18.14
N GLN A 429 -8.36 14.47 -18.13
CA GLN A 429 -8.71 13.39 -19.03
C GLN A 429 -10.15 13.00 -18.69
N GLU A 430 -11.07 13.24 -19.64
CA GLU A 430 -12.43 12.70 -19.57
C GLU A 430 -12.31 11.20 -19.28
N GLY A 431 -12.85 10.74 -18.14
CA GLY A 431 -12.81 9.34 -17.72
C GLY A 431 -11.95 9.02 -16.50
N ALA A 432 -11.19 9.94 -15.93
CA ALA A 432 -10.68 9.77 -14.59
C ALA A 432 -11.83 10.00 -13.60
N GLU A 433 -12.59 8.95 -13.32
CA GLU A 433 -13.64 8.99 -12.33
C GLU A 433 -13.10 9.44 -10.97
N GLU A 434 -13.94 10.17 -10.26
CA GLU A 434 -13.63 10.87 -9.02
C GLU A 434 -13.43 9.96 -7.80
N ASP A 435 -12.93 8.75 -7.99
CA ASP A 435 -12.79 7.75 -6.95
C ASP A 435 -11.49 7.93 -6.15
N GLY A 436 -11.58 8.57 -5.02
CA GLY A 436 -10.44 8.68 -4.10
C GLY A 436 -10.85 9.37 -2.81
N GLU A 437 -10.28 8.91 -1.70
CA GLU A 437 -10.48 9.58 -0.42
C GLU A 437 -9.89 11.00 -0.46
N PRO A 438 -10.51 11.98 0.21
CA PRO A 438 -10.01 13.36 0.27
C PRO A 438 -8.55 13.40 0.76
N ALA A 439 -7.80 14.38 0.23
CA ALA A 439 -6.42 14.57 0.66
C ALA A 439 -6.36 14.95 2.14
N ARG A 440 -5.57 14.20 2.90
CA ARG A 440 -5.36 14.38 4.33
C ARG A 440 -4.02 13.80 4.78
N TRP A 441 -3.59 14.17 5.97
CA TRP A 441 -2.47 13.52 6.64
C TRP A 441 -2.86 12.12 7.08
N ARG A 442 -2.04 11.15 6.68
CA ARG A 442 -2.18 9.74 7.05
C ARG A 442 -0.93 9.30 7.78
N SER A 443 -1.10 8.61 8.90
CA SER A 443 -0.01 7.98 9.62
C SER A 443 0.19 6.53 9.16
N SER A 444 1.43 6.09 9.17
CA SER A 444 1.80 4.71 8.85
C SER A 444 2.96 4.27 9.72
N ALA A 445 2.92 3.03 10.17
CA ALA A 445 4.07 2.35 10.73
C ALA A 445 4.50 1.24 9.77
N PHE A 446 5.80 1.07 9.60
CA PHE A 446 6.37 0.14 8.64
C PHE A 446 7.02 -1.01 9.38
N VAL A 447 6.46 -2.20 9.21
CA VAL A 447 6.88 -3.43 9.86
C VAL A 447 6.88 -4.56 8.83
N ALA A 448 7.88 -5.43 8.88
CA ALA A 448 7.96 -6.65 8.11
C ALA A 448 8.39 -7.80 9.02
N VAL A 449 7.86 -9.01 8.80
CA VAL A 449 8.16 -10.18 9.62
C VAL A 449 8.52 -11.39 8.77
N SER A 450 9.42 -12.22 9.31
CA SER A 450 9.75 -13.54 8.82
C SER A 450 10.22 -14.44 9.96
N GLY A 451 9.38 -15.34 10.41
CA GLY A 451 9.56 -16.03 11.66
C GLY A 451 9.53 -15.04 12.84
N LEU A 452 10.45 -15.21 13.78
CA LEU A 452 10.59 -14.26 14.90
C LEU A 452 11.36 -12.99 14.53
N ARG A 453 11.94 -12.92 13.33
CA ARG A 453 12.66 -11.73 12.86
C ARG A 453 11.66 -10.66 12.44
N THR A 454 11.91 -9.46 12.92
CA THR A 454 11.06 -8.30 12.67
C THR A 454 11.92 -7.14 12.21
N ALA A 455 11.70 -6.68 10.98
CA ALA A 455 12.27 -5.43 10.49
C ALA A 455 11.22 -4.31 10.64
N PHE A 456 11.68 -3.12 10.99
CA PHE A 456 10.78 -1.97 11.16
C PHE A 456 11.51 -0.65 10.90
N LYS A 457 10.74 0.37 10.57
CA LYS A 457 11.22 1.74 10.42
C LYS A 457 10.97 2.52 11.71
N ALA A 458 11.98 3.29 12.17
CA ALA A 458 11.86 4.09 13.38
C ALA A 458 12.74 5.35 13.31
N VAL A 459 12.49 6.29 14.23
CA VAL A 459 13.34 7.44 14.48
C VAL A 459 14.17 7.20 15.72
N THR A 460 15.48 7.53 15.67
CA THR A 460 16.42 7.42 16.78
C THR A 460 17.35 8.62 16.78
N GLY A 461 17.25 9.49 17.79
CA GLY A 461 18.09 10.68 17.88
C GLY A 461 18.00 11.57 16.63
N GLY A 462 16.80 11.76 16.10
CA GLY A 462 16.50 12.52 14.90
C GLY A 462 16.82 11.83 13.56
N ALA A 463 17.49 10.66 13.56
CA ALA A 463 17.73 9.91 12.32
C ALA A 463 16.62 8.89 12.07
N VAL A 464 16.15 8.83 10.83
CA VAL A 464 15.23 7.78 10.35
C VAL A 464 16.05 6.55 9.97
N GLY A 465 15.64 5.35 10.40
CA GLY A 465 16.35 4.13 10.09
C GLY A 465 15.46 2.91 9.91
N ILE A 466 16.05 1.87 9.32
CA ILE A 466 15.53 0.50 9.26
C ILE A 466 16.29 -0.32 10.27
N TYR A 467 15.56 -0.98 11.13
CA TYR A 467 16.07 -1.76 12.25
C TYR A 467 15.59 -3.20 12.13
N LEU A 468 16.40 -4.14 12.65
CA LEU A 468 16.10 -5.57 12.65
C LEU A 468 16.23 -6.14 14.07
N SER A 469 15.18 -6.71 14.58
CA SER A 469 15.21 -7.63 15.73
C SER A 469 15.25 -9.07 15.21
N ARG A 470 16.19 -9.87 15.69
CA ARG A 470 16.27 -11.30 15.34
C ARG A 470 15.22 -12.12 16.07
N GLN A 471 14.89 -11.72 17.29
CA GLN A 471 13.74 -12.21 18.04
C GLN A 471 13.35 -11.20 19.13
N PRO A 472 12.07 -11.18 19.55
CA PRO A 472 11.62 -10.29 20.62
C PRO A 472 12.44 -10.43 21.90
N GLY A 473 12.80 -9.28 22.48
CA GLY A 473 13.60 -9.22 23.73
C GLY A 473 15.12 -9.31 23.53
N GLN A 474 15.61 -9.45 22.30
CA GLN A 474 17.03 -9.33 21.96
C GLN A 474 17.39 -7.92 21.48
N ASP A 475 18.69 -7.65 21.39
CA ASP A 475 19.21 -6.41 20.84
C ASP A 475 18.75 -6.19 19.41
N VAL A 476 18.30 -4.97 19.14
CA VAL A 476 17.87 -4.54 17.82
C VAL A 476 19.07 -3.99 17.05
N LEU A 477 19.33 -4.52 15.88
CA LEU A 477 20.40 -4.10 14.98
C LEU A 477 19.93 -2.91 14.13
N THR A 478 20.79 -1.93 13.90
CA THR A 478 20.61 -0.94 12.85
C THR A 478 21.02 -1.57 11.53
N VAL A 479 20.12 -1.64 10.57
CA VAL A 479 20.43 -2.09 9.19
C VAL A 479 20.98 -0.92 8.39
N LEU A 480 20.22 0.16 8.32
CA LEU A 480 20.55 1.42 7.65
C LEU A 480 19.88 2.58 8.40
N ASP A 481 20.50 3.75 8.41
CA ASP A 481 19.83 4.99 8.84
C ASP A 481 20.29 6.20 8.01
N THR A 482 19.65 7.34 8.18
CA THR A 482 19.95 8.57 7.41
C THR A 482 21.31 9.18 7.71
N ARG A 483 22.10 8.61 8.63
CA ARG A 483 23.51 8.96 8.87
C ARG A 483 24.47 8.13 8.02
N THR A 484 23.99 7.04 7.41
CA THR A 484 24.78 6.14 6.56
C THR A 484 25.22 6.85 5.29
N ASP A 485 26.49 6.73 4.93
CA ASP A 485 27.04 7.28 3.70
C ASP A 485 26.49 6.53 2.47
N GLY A 486 26.11 7.27 1.42
CA GLY A 486 25.55 6.72 0.19
C GLY A 486 26.46 5.66 -0.46
N PRO A 487 27.77 5.92 -0.66
CA PRO A 487 28.70 4.94 -1.23
C PRO A 487 28.90 3.66 -0.42
N ALA A 488 28.49 3.62 0.85
CA ALA A 488 28.50 2.39 1.64
C ALA A 488 27.33 1.46 1.31
N VAL A 489 26.26 1.99 0.71
CA VAL A 489 25.07 1.23 0.27
C VAL A 489 25.13 0.94 -1.21
N ASP A 490 25.50 1.94 -2.01
CA ASP A 490 25.64 1.87 -3.45
C ASP A 490 26.97 2.51 -3.89
N PRO A 491 27.92 1.73 -4.43
CA PRO A 491 29.21 2.27 -4.86
C PRO A 491 29.10 3.34 -5.98
N GLU A 492 27.97 3.40 -6.70
CA GLU A 492 27.71 4.40 -7.73
C GLU A 492 27.11 5.70 -7.17
N ALA A 493 26.78 5.71 -5.86
CA ALA A 493 26.24 6.90 -5.23
C ALA A 493 27.24 8.06 -5.22
N PRO A 494 26.79 9.31 -5.35
CA PRO A 494 27.66 10.47 -5.33
C PRO A 494 28.53 10.51 -4.09
N ALA A 495 29.81 10.85 -4.24
CA ALA A 495 30.74 11.00 -3.13
C ALA A 495 30.25 12.07 -2.14
N GLY A 496 30.22 11.76 -0.85
CA GLY A 496 29.72 12.66 0.20
C GLY A 496 28.19 12.67 0.35
N SER A 497 27.45 11.89 -0.46
CA SER A 497 26.02 11.70 -0.24
C SER A 497 25.73 10.88 1.00
N LYS A 498 24.56 11.11 1.60
CA LYS A 498 24.00 10.32 2.71
C LYS A 498 22.60 9.82 2.34
N LEU A 499 22.13 8.83 3.06
CA LEU A 499 20.74 8.40 2.95
C LEU A 499 19.82 9.54 3.41
N THR A 500 18.84 9.88 2.58
CA THR A 500 17.83 10.92 2.85
C THR A 500 16.45 10.32 3.11
N GLU A 501 16.14 9.23 2.41
CA GLU A 501 14.87 8.52 2.59
C GLU A 501 15.11 7.02 2.62
N LEU A 502 14.31 6.34 3.43
CA LEU A 502 14.30 4.89 3.57
C LEU A 502 12.86 4.39 3.55
N GLY A 503 12.58 3.33 2.81
CA GLY A 503 11.29 2.67 2.78
C GLY A 503 11.38 1.17 3.01
N LEU A 504 10.38 0.66 3.70
CA LEU A 504 10.18 -0.75 4.02
C LEU A 504 8.71 -1.07 3.79
N GLU A 505 8.40 -2.16 3.09
CA GLU A 505 7.05 -2.69 2.96
C GLU A 505 6.87 -3.90 3.89
N ARG A 506 5.62 -4.26 4.18
CA ARG A 506 5.28 -5.38 5.08
C ARG A 506 5.74 -6.75 4.56
N GLU A 507 5.87 -6.91 3.25
CA GLU A 507 6.48 -8.06 2.58
C GLU A 507 7.95 -7.82 2.20
N GLY A 508 8.60 -6.83 2.81
CA GLY A 508 10.02 -6.52 2.61
C GLY A 508 11.00 -7.45 3.31
N LEU A 509 10.52 -8.33 4.20
CA LEU A 509 11.32 -9.35 4.88
C LEU A 509 10.69 -10.72 4.65
N ARG A 510 11.39 -11.62 3.94
CA ARG A 510 10.95 -13.00 3.67
C ARG A 510 12.14 -13.96 3.66
N GLY A 511 12.00 -15.07 4.39
CA GLY A 511 13.14 -15.96 4.57
C GLY A 511 14.32 -15.21 5.18
N ASP A 512 15.48 -15.30 4.55
CA ASP A 512 16.71 -14.62 4.96
C ASP A 512 16.94 -13.27 4.24
N TRP A 513 15.94 -12.77 3.49
CA TRP A 513 16.07 -11.59 2.66
C TRP A 513 15.30 -10.39 3.21
N LEU A 514 16.01 -9.27 3.30
CA LEU A 514 15.43 -7.95 3.58
C LEU A 514 15.64 -7.05 2.36
N VAL A 515 14.56 -6.52 1.82
CA VAL A 515 14.58 -5.55 0.72
C VAL A 515 14.09 -4.19 1.21
N VAL A 516 14.80 -3.14 0.80
CA VAL A 516 14.46 -1.75 1.12
C VAL A 516 14.63 -0.87 -0.11
N ASN A 517 13.90 0.25 -0.17
CA ASN A 517 14.28 1.34 -1.04
C ASN A 517 15.01 2.42 -0.25
N ALA A 518 15.99 3.05 -0.89
CA ALA A 518 16.72 4.17 -0.33
C ALA A 518 16.92 5.27 -1.36
N LYS A 519 16.88 6.52 -0.90
CA LYS A 519 17.29 7.71 -1.65
C LYS A 519 18.52 8.30 -0.98
N MET A 520 19.45 8.76 -1.78
CA MET A 520 20.72 9.34 -1.36
C MET A 520 20.84 10.74 -1.93
N GLY A 521 21.33 11.68 -1.15
CA GLY A 521 21.50 13.06 -1.58
C GLY A 521 22.68 13.72 -0.90
N ILE A 522 23.18 14.79 -1.50
CA ILE A 522 24.22 15.66 -0.93
C ILE A 522 23.51 16.81 -0.22
N GLU A 523 23.95 17.16 0.97
CA GLU A 523 23.39 18.29 1.72
C GLU A 523 23.52 19.60 0.91
N GLY A 524 22.38 20.27 0.69
CA GLY A 524 22.31 21.49 -0.15
C GLY A 524 22.34 21.21 -1.66
N GLY A 525 22.41 19.96 -2.11
CA GLY A 525 22.31 19.56 -3.51
C GLY A 525 20.86 19.58 -4.01
N THR A 526 20.70 19.44 -5.31
CA THR A 526 19.40 19.31 -5.98
C THR A 526 18.97 17.84 -6.06
N GLU A 527 17.70 17.56 -6.40
CA GLU A 527 17.24 16.19 -6.69
C GLU A 527 18.04 15.51 -7.82
N GLU A 528 18.61 16.30 -8.72
CA GLU A 528 19.41 15.80 -9.85
C GLU A 528 20.77 15.25 -9.40
N ASP A 529 21.28 15.74 -8.28
CA ASP A 529 22.54 15.29 -7.65
C ASP A 529 22.34 14.06 -6.78
N GLY A 530 21.11 13.55 -6.68
CA GLY A 530 20.74 12.42 -5.86
C GLY A 530 20.71 11.09 -6.62
N MET A 531 20.74 10.01 -5.86
CA MET A 531 20.57 8.65 -6.33
C MET A 531 19.45 7.96 -5.56
N ALA A 532 18.72 7.08 -6.21
CA ALA A 532 17.75 6.22 -5.56
C ALA A 532 17.89 4.79 -6.06
N GLY A 533 17.49 3.83 -5.22
CA GLY A 533 17.57 2.42 -5.59
C GLY A 533 16.79 1.50 -4.66
N ILE A 534 16.79 0.23 -5.08
CA ILE A 534 16.26 -0.91 -4.35
C ILE A 534 17.45 -1.82 -3.98
N TYR A 535 17.54 -2.15 -2.73
CA TYR A 535 18.67 -2.89 -2.17
C TYR A 535 18.17 -4.12 -1.42
N LEU A 536 18.77 -5.27 -1.73
CA LEU A 536 18.53 -6.54 -1.05
C LEU A 536 19.73 -6.88 -0.19
N THR A 537 19.49 -7.27 1.05
CA THR A 537 20.51 -7.77 1.95
C THR A 537 20.08 -9.09 2.60
N GLN A 538 21.04 -9.94 2.86
CA GLN A 538 20.81 -11.14 3.67
C GLN A 538 20.86 -10.77 5.15
N VAL A 539 19.81 -11.09 5.88
CA VAL A 539 19.74 -10.82 7.32
C VAL A 539 20.35 -11.95 8.14
N PRO A 540 21.03 -11.65 9.25
CA PRO A 540 21.60 -12.67 10.13
C PRO A 540 20.52 -13.64 10.66
N LYS A 541 20.88 -14.92 10.75
CA LYS A 541 20.07 -15.97 11.37
C LYS A 541 19.98 -15.80 12.88
#